data_4a751568590247bc9e4a68b5e6bac904
#
_entry.id   4a751568590247bc9e4a68b5e6bac904
#
_cell.length_a   1.000
_cell.length_b   1.000
_cell.length_c   1.000
_cell.angle_alpha   90.00
_cell.angle_beta   90.00
_cell.angle_gamma   90.00
#
_symmetry.space_group_name_H-M   'P 1'
#
loop_
_entity.id
_entity.type
_entity.pdbx_description
1 polymer ?
#
loop_
_entity_poly.entity_id
_entity_poly.type
_entity_poly.pdbx_seq_one_letter_code
_entity_poly.pdbx_strand_id
1 'polypeptide(L)'
;MRKSILALSAIAAVSAVPAQAEYLFGFGSMYADYQVWDHGFGNDDSNFGQKISERNQAVIGIEGGAAFDWGQIYGFYDYEGVDRAGDDRGASAKGTIHYNLTDSGVSLYAQVYNTDKDKGPVLHEQNRVAGFGYTGLKGEGWGFTPFIGIHQINTEGGISGNNGGMLGWVGYYNTDIAGQNFTFSTWGEYEFARNDDYAAIQGGDWGLNGSINALWNFHKDWSAGVLYRYTVNKLAREGYEDLVIYRLQYNF
;
A
#
# COMPACT_ATOMS: atom_id res chain seq x y z
N MET A 1 9.57 0.81 23.16
CA MET A 1 10.84 0.51 22.48
C MET A 1 10.98 -0.92 21.89
N ARG A 2 10.08 -1.87 22.15
CA ARG A 2 10.16 -3.25 21.57
C ARG A 2 9.39 -3.43 20.24
N LYS A 3 8.60 -2.46 19.81
CA LYS A 3 7.69 -2.58 18.66
C LYS A 3 8.31 -2.15 17.31
N SER A 4 9.35 -1.34 17.32
CA SER A 4 10.03 -0.85 16.08
C SER A 4 10.97 -1.86 15.41
N ILE A 5 11.26 -2.99 16.07
CA ILE A 5 12.20 -4.00 15.58
C ILE A 5 11.58 -4.86 14.46
N LEU A 6 10.24 -4.98 14.41
CA LEU A 6 9.56 -5.80 13.40
C LEU A 6 9.49 -5.14 12.01
N ALA A 7 9.47 -3.82 11.94
CA ALA A 7 9.52 -3.10 10.65
C ALA A 7 10.91 -3.17 10.00
N LEU A 8 11.98 -3.09 10.81
CA LEU A 8 13.34 -3.28 10.30
C LEU A 8 13.61 -4.71 9.85
N SER A 9 12.95 -5.71 10.42
CA SER A 9 13.12 -7.11 10.02
C SER A 9 12.49 -7.43 8.66
N ALA A 10 11.46 -6.72 8.22
CA ALA A 10 10.92 -6.86 6.87
C ALA A 10 11.90 -6.33 5.81
N ILE A 11 12.63 -5.25 6.11
CA ILE A 11 13.69 -4.73 5.24
C ILE A 11 14.95 -5.60 5.30
N ALA A 12 15.27 -6.19 6.45
CA ALA A 12 16.42 -7.09 6.61
C ALA A 12 16.21 -8.48 5.99
N ALA A 13 14.98 -8.93 5.76
CA ALA A 13 14.71 -10.17 5.02
C ALA A 13 15.14 -10.07 3.54
N VAL A 14 15.33 -8.86 3.02
CA VAL A 14 15.89 -8.61 1.67
C VAL A 14 17.38 -9.04 1.59
N SER A 15 18.09 -9.10 2.72
CA SER A 15 19.50 -9.53 2.75
C SER A 15 19.71 -11.05 2.71
N ALA A 16 18.64 -11.85 2.75
CA ALA A 16 18.70 -13.30 2.63
C ALA A 16 18.42 -13.82 1.19
N VAL A 17 18.61 -12.96 0.19
CA VAL A 17 18.57 -13.36 -1.22
C VAL A 17 19.64 -14.43 -1.46
N PRO A 18 19.32 -15.56 -2.13
CA PRO A 18 20.32 -16.56 -2.47
C PRO A 18 21.52 -15.92 -3.14
N ALA A 19 22.72 -16.30 -2.77
CA ALA A 19 23.98 -15.73 -3.27
C ALA A 19 24.22 -15.87 -4.80
N GLN A 20 23.24 -16.41 -5.53
CA GLN A 20 23.22 -16.63 -6.99
C GLN A 20 22.04 -15.94 -7.69
N ALA A 21 21.28 -15.10 -6.99
CA ALA A 21 20.15 -14.38 -7.60
C ALA A 21 20.66 -13.26 -8.53
N GLU A 22 20.25 -13.30 -9.78
CA GLU A 22 20.54 -12.23 -10.73
C GLU A 22 19.58 -11.05 -10.47
N TYR A 23 20.17 -9.90 -10.11
CA TYR A 23 19.42 -8.64 -10.00
C TYR A 23 19.13 -8.09 -11.40
N LEU A 24 17.85 -7.82 -11.68
CA LEU A 24 17.41 -7.31 -12.97
C LEU A 24 17.22 -5.80 -12.96
N PHE A 25 16.45 -5.28 -12.03
CA PHE A 25 16.23 -3.85 -11.82
C PHE A 25 15.60 -3.59 -10.44
N GLY A 26 15.63 -2.34 -10.02
CA GLY A 26 14.93 -1.91 -8.81
C GLY A 26 14.73 -0.41 -8.81
N PHE A 27 13.97 0.03 -7.83
CA PHE A 27 13.72 1.43 -7.55
C PHE A 27 13.69 1.65 -6.04
N GLY A 28 13.96 2.87 -5.65
CA GLY A 28 13.78 3.34 -4.29
C GLY A 28 13.43 4.81 -4.30
N SER A 29 12.60 5.21 -3.35
CA SER A 29 12.23 6.61 -3.20
C SER A 29 11.91 6.99 -1.76
N MET A 30 12.13 8.27 -1.45
CA MET A 30 11.59 8.93 -0.28
C MET A 30 10.58 9.96 -0.72
N TYR A 31 9.49 10.13 0.01
CA TYR A 31 8.43 11.06 -0.35
C TYR A 31 7.86 11.82 0.83
N ALA A 32 7.32 12.99 0.53
CA ALA A 32 6.46 13.76 1.39
C ALA A 32 5.10 13.88 0.71
N ASP A 33 4.08 13.44 1.41
CA ASP A 33 2.68 13.48 0.97
C ASP A 33 1.89 14.45 1.83
N TYR A 34 0.94 15.15 1.22
CA TYR A 34 -0.13 15.81 1.94
C TYR A 34 -1.46 15.17 1.54
N GLN A 35 -2.07 14.46 2.47
CA GLN A 35 -3.35 13.78 2.31
C GLN A 35 -4.48 14.76 2.60
N VAL A 36 -5.37 14.98 1.63
CA VAL A 36 -6.43 15.98 1.68
C VAL A 36 -7.77 15.28 1.50
N TRP A 37 -8.41 14.99 2.62
CA TRP A 37 -9.68 14.25 2.67
C TRP A 37 -10.88 15.08 2.20
N ASP A 38 -10.86 16.39 2.43
CA ASP A 38 -11.89 17.32 1.98
C ASP A 38 -11.79 17.68 0.48
N HIS A 39 -10.80 17.16 -0.23
CA HIS A 39 -10.72 17.16 -1.70
C HIS A 39 -11.26 15.87 -2.33
N GLY A 40 -11.71 14.90 -1.54
CA GLY A 40 -12.41 13.73 -2.02
C GLY A 40 -13.79 14.06 -2.57
N PHE A 41 -14.33 13.18 -3.41
CA PHE A 41 -15.66 13.35 -4.04
C PHE A 41 -16.78 12.69 -3.24
N GLY A 42 -16.47 11.67 -2.41
CA GLY A 42 -17.43 10.85 -1.69
C GLY A 42 -17.54 11.17 -0.20
N ASN A 43 -16.77 12.12 0.31
CA ASN A 43 -16.69 12.39 1.73
C ASN A 43 -17.76 13.41 2.18
N ASP A 44 -18.32 13.18 3.38
CA ASP A 44 -19.32 14.04 4.01
C ASP A 44 -18.99 14.17 5.52
N ASP A 45 -19.01 15.38 6.05
CA ASP A 45 -18.77 15.68 7.46
C ASP A 45 -19.68 14.87 8.40
N SER A 46 -20.92 14.59 7.98
CA SER A 46 -21.88 13.82 8.77
C SER A 46 -21.44 12.37 9.04
N ASN A 47 -20.64 11.79 8.15
CA ASN A 47 -20.17 10.40 8.27
C ASN A 47 -19.03 10.24 9.27
N PHE A 48 -18.36 11.33 9.68
CA PHE A 48 -17.14 11.26 10.48
C PHE A 48 -17.30 11.74 11.93
N GLY A 49 -18.39 12.43 12.25
CA GLY A 49 -18.59 13.04 13.55
C GLY A 49 -17.62 14.18 13.87
N GLN A 50 -16.81 14.57 12.88
CA GLN A 50 -15.86 15.69 12.88
C GLN A 50 -15.75 16.23 11.46
N LYS A 51 -15.20 17.43 11.30
CA LYS A 51 -14.97 17.98 9.95
C LYS A 51 -13.97 17.11 9.19
N ILE A 52 -14.27 16.83 7.93
CA ILE A 52 -13.40 16.03 7.05
C ILE A 52 -12.00 16.62 6.93
N SER A 53 -11.89 17.97 6.88
CA SER A 53 -10.61 18.66 6.84
C SER A 53 -9.71 18.39 8.07
N GLU A 54 -10.28 17.98 9.20
CA GLU A 54 -9.50 17.60 10.39
C GLU A 54 -8.76 16.27 10.21
N ARG A 55 -9.10 15.50 9.17
CA ARG A 55 -8.38 14.29 8.77
C ARG A 55 -7.18 14.58 7.86
N ASN A 56 -7.07 15.80 7.28
CA ASN A 56 -5.93 16.17 6.46
C ASN A 56 -4.64 16.02 7.25
N GLN A 57 -3.60 15.46 6.63
CA GLN A 57 -2.33 15.18 7.32
C GLN A 57 -1.15 15.11 6.35
N ALA A 58 0.02 15.45 6.88
CA ALA A 58 1.28 15.20 6.20
C ALA A 58 1.83 13.80 6.54
N VAL A 59 2.41 13.15 5.55
CA VAL A 59 3.06 11.84 5.66
C VAL A 59 4.47 11.93 5.07
N ILE A 60 5.43 11.29 5.72
CA ILE A 60 6.77 11.07 5.16
C ILE A 60 6.95 9.57 5.02
N GLY A 61 7.35 9.14 3.83
CA GLY A 61 7.52 7.72 3.55
C GLY A 61 8.78 7.41 2.78
N ILE A 62 9.10 6.12 2.80
CA ILE A 62 10.12 5.50 1.98
C ILE A 62 9.55 4.24 1.37
N GLU A 63 9.80 4.02 0.10
CA GLU A 63 9.42 2.80 -0.59
C GLU A 63 10.50 2.31 -1.52
N GLY A 64 10.47 1.03 -1.84
CA GLY A 64 11.36 0.46 -2.83
C GLY A 64 10.97 -0.95 -3.21
N GLY A 65 11.48 -1.36 -4.35
CA GLY A 65 11.29 -2.69 -4.88
C GLY A 65 12.46 -3.13 -5.73
N ALA A 66 12.58 -4.43 -5.88
CA ALA A 66 13.58 -5.03 -6.76
C ALA A 66 13.02 -6.28 -7.46
N ALA A 67 13.39 -6.45 -8.71
CA ALA A 67 13.13 -7.64 -9.49
C ALA A 67 14.42 -8.43 -9.69
N PHE A 68 14.29 -9.72 -9.61
CA PHE A 68 15.34 -10.73 -9.76
C PHE A 68 14.90 -11.80 -10.77
N ASP A 69 15.80 -12.67 -11.17
CA ASP A 69 15.49 -13.83 -12.00
C ASP A 69 14.41 -14.75 -11.37
N TRP A 70 14.41 -14.87 -10.06
CA TRP A 70 13.45 -15.70 -9.31
C TRP A 70 12.12 -15.01 -8.96
N GLY A 71 11.97 -13.68 -9.17
CA GLY A 71 10.76 -12.96 -8.81
C GLY A 71 10.97 -11.51 -8.42
N GLN A 72 10.14 -10.99 -7.52
CA GLN A 72 10.23 -9.59 -7.10
C GLN A 72 9.84 -9.38 -5.64
N ILE A 73 10.38 -8.32 -5.06
CA ILE A 73 10.07 -7.85 -3.70
C ILE A 73 9.71 -6.38 -3.76
N TYR A 74 8.84 -5.97 -2.83
CA TYR A 74 8.49 -4.55 -2.64
C TYR A 74 8.23 -4.30 -1.16
N GLY A 75 8.49 -3.09 -0.72
CA GLY A 75 8.11 -2.64 0.61
C GLY A 75 8.03 -1.13 0.72
N PHE A 76 7.26 -0.67 1.70
CA PHE A 76 7.22 0.72 2.09
C PHE A 76 7.09 0.87 3.61
N TYR A 77 7.43 2.06 4.08
CA TYR A 77 7.16 2.54 5.42
C TYR A 77 6.69 3.98 5.35
N ASP A 78 5.52 4.26 5.96
CA ASP A 78 4.93 5.58 6.11
C ASP A 78 4.95 6.00 7.57
N TYR A 79 5.36 7.23 7.85
CA TYR A 79 5.14 7.90 9.12
C TYR A 79 4.07 8.98 8.92
N GLU A 80 2.90 8.73 9.49
CA GLU A 80 1.68 9.47 9.24
C GLU A 80 1.46 10.56 10.31
N GLY A 81 0.83 11.68 9.90
CA GLY A 81 0.48 12.78 10.81
C GLY A 81 1.69 13.51 11.37
N VAL A 82 2.75 13.70 10.56
CA VAL A 82 3.98 14.40 11.01
C VAL A 82 3.73 15.84 11.42
N ASP A 83 2.66 16.44 10.94
CA ASP A 83 2.16 17.80 11.27
C ASP A 83 1.23 17.82 12.49
N ARG A 84 1.00 16.67 13.15
CA ARG A 84 0.06 16.50 14.27
C ARG A 84 0.76 16.34 15.61
N ALA A 85 -0.02 16.38 16.70
CA ALA A 85 0.45 16.04 18.04
C ALA A 85 0.89 14.57 18.12
N GLY A 86 1.76 14.23 19.09
CA GLY A 86 2.43 12.93 19.15
C GLY A 86 1.50 11.72 19.14
N ASP A 87 0.39 11.79 19.85
CA ASP A 87 -0.61 10.71 19.96
C ASP A 87 -1.63 10.68 18.80
N ASP A 88 -1.60 11.64 17.89
CA ASP A 88 -2.36 11.64 16.63
C ASP A 88 -1.51 11.19 15.43
N ARG A 89 -0.30 10.71 15.68
CA ARG A 89 0.60 10.16 14.68
C ARG A 89 0.42 8.67 14.56
N GLY A 90 0.85 8.15 13.42
CA GLY A 90 0.83 6.71 13.17
C GLY A 90 1.94 6.28 12.25
N ALA A 91 2.00 4.99 12.01
CA ALA A 91 2.89 4.42 11.02
C ALA A 91 2.18 3.28 10.30
N SER A 92 2.53 3.09 9.03
CA SER A 92 2.16 1.90 8.30
C SER A 92 3.36 1.35 7.53
N ALA A 93 3.37 0.04 7.33
CA ALA A 93 4.42 -0.65 6.60
C ALA A 93 3.86 -1.84 5.83
N LYS A 94 4.37 -2.07 4.64
CA LYS A 94 4.06 -3.24 3.83
C LYS A 94 5.34 -3.88 3.32
N GLY A 95 5.33 -5.21 3.28
CA GLY A 95 6.31 -5.99 2.54
C GLY A 95 5.60 -7.03 1.69
N THR A 96 6.02 -7.21 0.44
CA THR A 96 5.48 -8.21 -0.48
C THR A 96 6.59 -8.96 -1.19
N ILE A 97 6.30 -10.20 -1.56
CA ILE A 97 7.16 -11.04 -2.38
C ILE A 97 6.34 -11.82 -3.40
N HIS A 98 6.82 -11.86 -4.63
CA HIS A 98 6.43 -12.84 -5.64
C HIS A 98 7.62 -13.74 -5.92
N TYR A 99 7.47 -15.05 -5.72
CA TYR A 99 8.47 -16.05 -6.07
C TYR A 99 7.98 -16.84 -7.30
N ASN A 100 8.63 -16.67 -8.43
CA ASN A 100 8.24 -17.27 -9.70
C ASN A 100 8.36 -18.80 -9.64
N LEU A 101 7.27 -19.48 -9.94
CA LEU A 101 7.20 -20.93 -10.06
C LEU A 101 7.46 -21.40 -11.49
N THR A 102 7.25 -20.49 -12.45
CA THR A 102 7.38 -20.77 -13.89
C THR A 102 7.99 -19.58 -14.61
N ASP A 103 8.62 -19.83 -15.75
CA ASP A 103 9.16 -18.79 -16.62
C ASP A 103 8.06 -17.88 -17.22
N SER A 104 6.81 -18.34 -17.23
CA SER A 104 5.67 -17.52 -17.67
C SER A 104 5.24 -16.47 -16.66
N GLY A 105 5.74 -16.54 -15.41
CA GLY A 105 5.44 -15.56 -14.36
C GLY A 105 4.36 -15.96 -13.34
N VAL A 106 3.88 -17.21 -13.37
CA VAL A 106 3.07 -17.72 -12.24
C VAL A 106 3.95 -17.77 -11.01
N SER A 107 3.51 -17.17 -9.91
CA SER A 107 4.31 -17.00 -8.69
C SER A 107 3.56 -17.37 -7.43
N LEU A 108 4.28 -17.78 -6.40
CA LEU A 108 3.79 -17.69 -5.03
C LEU A 108 3.81 -16.23 -4.60
N TYR A 109 2.78 -15.82 -3.88
CA TYR A 109 2.64 -14.48 -3.33
C TYR A 109 2.56 -14.51 -1.82
N ALA A 110 3.27 -13.59 -1.18
CA ALA A 110 3.07 -13.31 0.24
C ALA A 110 3.15 -11.80 0.49
N GLN A 111 2.33 -11.34 1.44
CA GLN A 111 2.24 -9.95 1.88
C GLN A 111 2.10 -9.90 3.39
N VAL A 112 2.75 -8.92 3.99
CA VAL A 112 2.47 -8.46 5.35
C VAL A 112 2.28 -6.96 5.30
N TYR A 113 1.17 -6.48 5.87
CA TYR A 113 0.88 -5.07 6.08
C TYR A 113 0.60 -4.84 7.56
N ASN A 114 1.19 -3.80 8.12
CA ASN A 114 0.94 -3.37 9.48
C ASN A 114 0.52 -1.90 9.50
N THR A 115 -0.41 -1.56 10.36
CA THR A 115 -0.65 -0.18 10.77
C THR A 115 -0.55 -0.09 12.29
N ASP A 116 0.00 1.00 12.77
CA ASP A 116 0.22 1.30 14.19
C ASP A 116 -0.19 2.75 14.43
N LYS A 117 -1.26 2.96 15.22
CA LYS A 117 -1.79 4.28 15.56
C LYS A 117 -2.09 4.32 17.05
N ASP A 118 -1.82 5.44 17.68
CA ASP A 118 -2.09 5.61 19.10
C ASP A 118 -3.56 5.97 19.39
N LYS A 119 -4.28 6.45 18.35
CA LYS A 119 -5.71 6.81 18.42
C LYS A 119 -6.48 6.33 17.21
N GLY A 120 -7.76 6.09 17.37
CA GLY A 120 -8.70 5.72 16.32
C GLY A 120 -9.36 4.37 16.55
N PRO A 121 -10.28 3.96 15.67
CA PRO A 121 -11.03 2.71 15.84
C PRO A 121 -10.18 1.45 15.55
N VAL A 122 -9.09 1.59 14.83
CA VAL A 122 -8.15 0.49 14.51
C VAL A 122 -6.75 0.98 14.88
N LEU A 123 -6.29 0.64 16.08
CA LEU A 123 -5.01 1.10 16.63
C LEU A 123 -3.84 0.33 16.06
N HIS A 124 -3.88 -1.00 16.17
CA HIS A 124 -2.88 -1.90 15.62
C HIS A 124 -3.58 -2.96 14.78
N GLU A 125 -3.23 -3.04 13.54
CA GLU A 125 -3.73 -4.05 12.63
C GLU A 125 -2.57 -4.65 11.83
N GLN A 126 -2.54 -5.97 11.76
CA GLN A 126 -1.66 -6.70 10.87
C GLN A 126 -2.48 -7.55 9.91
N ASN A 127 -2.27 -7.34 8.62
CA ASN A 127 -2.84 -8.12 7.54
C ASN A 127 -1.75 -9.00 6.94
N ARG A 128 -2.05 -10.27 6.69
CA ARG A 128 -1.18 -11.23 6.02
C ARG A 128 -1.93 -11.87 4.87
N VAL A 129 -1.29 -11.95 3.72
CA VAL A 129 -1.85 -12.65 2.56
C VAL A 129 -0.83 -13.68 2.09
N ALA A 130 -1.31 -14.88 1.77
CA ALA A 130 -0.51 -15.90 1.14
C ALA A 130 -1.32 -16.58 0.02
N GLY A 131 -0.75 -16.73 -1.15
CA GLY A 131 -1.46 -17.26 -2.30
C GLY A 131 -0.63 -17.27 -3.58
N PHE A 132 -1.25 -16.90 -4.66
CA PHE A 132 -0.63 -16.89 -5.98
C PHE A 132 -0.70 -15.52 -6.61
N GLY A 133 0.28 -15.21 -7.45
CA GLY A 133 0.34 -14.01 -8.25
C GLY A 133 0.81 -14.30 -9.68
N TYR A 134 0.84 -13.26 -10.48
CA TYR A 134 1.32 -13.34 -11.85
C TYR A 134 2.19 -12.12 -12.20
N THR A 135 3.45 -12.35 -12.53
CA THR A 135 4.45 -11.32 -12.83
C THR A 135 4.75 -11.19 -14.33
N GLY A 136 4.02 -11.97 -15.17
CA GLY A 136 4.26 -12.06 -16.61
C GLY A 136 3.62 -10.94 -17.43
N LEU A 137 2.70 -10.14 -16.87
CA LEU A 137 2.07 -9.03 -17.58
C LEU A 137 2.96 -7.79 -17.53
N LYS A 138 3.94 -7.73 -18.44
CA LYS A 138 4.90 -6.64 -18.51
C LYS A 138 5.43 -6.43 -19.92
N GLY A 139 5.83 -5.20 -20.19
CA GLY A 139 6.45 -4.79 -21.45
C GLY A 139 7.33 -3.57 -21.24
N GLU A 140 7.75 -2.95 -22.34
CA GLU A 140 8.55 -1.74 -22.26
C GLU A 140 7.74 -0.60 -21.61
N GLY A 141 8.22 -0.11 -20.48
CA GLY A 141 7.60 0.99 -19.73
C GLY A 141 6.35 0.64 -18.93
N TRP A 142 5.87 -0.61 -18.91
CA TRP A 142 4.69 -0.98 -18.15
C TRP A 142 4.79 -2.35 -17.48
N GLY A 143 4.02 -2.51 -16.42
CA GLY A 143 3.82 -3.77 -15.74
C GLY A 143 2.49 -3.81 -15.01
N PHE A 144 1.93 -5.01 -14.86
CA PHE A 144 0.73 -5.27 -14.07
C PHE A 144 0.87 -6.61 -13.36
N THR A 145 0.78 -6.60 -12.05
CA THR A 145 1.05 -7.75 -11.21
C THR A 145 -0.16 -8.04 -10.32
N PRO A 146 -1.11 -8.88 -10.76
CA PRO A 146 -2.24 -9.29 -9.95
C PRO A 146 -1.85 -10.42 -8.98
N PHE A 147 -2.62 -10.53 -7.89
CA PHE A 147 -2.52 -11.64 -6.95
C PHE A 147 -3.88 -12.02 -6.36
N ILE A 148 -3.97 -13.23 -5.83
CA ILE A 148 -5.09 -13.71 -5.02
C ILE A 148 -4.56 -14.62 -3.92
N GLY A 149 -5.09 -14.51 -2.71
CA GLY A 149 -4.64 -15.35 -1.61
C GLY A 149 -5.62 -15.40 -0.44
N ILE A 150 -5.30 -16.28 0.50
CA ILE A 150 -5.96 -16.36 1.80
C ILE A 150 -5.53 -15.14 2.60
N HIS A 151 -6.48 -14.47 3.21
CA HIS A 151 -6.25 -13.31 4.06
C HIS A 151 -6.38 -13.69 5.53
N GLN A 152 -5.40 -13.30 6.31
CA GLN A 152 -5.39 -13.40 7.76
C GLN A 152 -5.23 -12.02 8.38
N ILE A 153 -5.89 -11.81 9.51
CA ILE A 153 -5.85 -10.57 10.26
C ILE A 153 -5.45 -10.82 11.70
N ASN A 154 -4.86 -9.80 12.32
CA ASN A 154 -4.64 -9.70 13.74
C ASN A 154 -4.79 -8.24 14.17
N THR A 155 -5.73 -7.96 15.06
CA THR A 155 -6.00 -6.61 15.58
C THR A 155 -5.74 -6.54 17.08
N GLU A 156 -5.46 -5.35 17.60
CA GLU A 156 -5.33 -5.13 19.04
C GLU A 156 -6.63 -5.44 19.80
N GLY A 157 -7.79 -5.26 19.16
CA GLY A 157 -9.12 -5.59 19.70
C GLY A 157 -9.40 -7.10 19.83
N GLY A 158 -8.42 -7.96 19.53
CA GLY A 158 -8.51 -9.41 19.69
C GLY A 158 -9.10 -10.16 18.50
N ILE A 159 -9.49 -9.49 17.43
CA ILE A 159 -9.92 -10.16 16.19
C ILE A 159 -8.68 -10.73 15.50
N SER A 160 -8.65 -12.04 15.32
CA SER A 160 -7.49 -12.70 14.72
C SER A 160 -7.86 -13.96 13.96
N GLY A 161 -7.01 -14.35 13.01
CA GLY A 161 -7.14 -15.59 12.25
C GLY A 161 -7.57 -15.36 10.81
N ASN A 162 -8.30 -16.32 10.25
CA ASN A 162 -8.75 -16.27 8.86
C ASN A 162 -9.76 -15.14 8.65
N ASN A 163 -9.53 -14.33 7.63
CA ASN A 163 -10.40 -13.22 7.20
C ASN A 163 -10.79 -13.36 5.72
N GLY A 164 -11.08 -14.59 5.30
CA GLY A 164 -11.48 -14.88 3.92
C GLY A 164 -10.34 -14.81 2.93
N GLY A 165 -10.53 -14.04 1.87
CA GLY A 165 -9.54 -13.89 0.81
C GLY A 165 -9.30 -12.43 0.43
N MET A 166 -8.18 -12.24 -0.27
CA MET A 166 -7.82 -10.96 -0.88
C MET A 166 -7.38 -11.17 -2.33
N LEU A 167 -7.95 -10.38 -3.22
CA LEU A 167 -7.49 -10.19 -4.58
C LEU A 167 -6.89 -8.79 -4.68
N GLY A 168 -5.76 -8.65 -5.34
CA GLY A 168 -5.19 -7.32 -5.52
C GLY A 168 -4.32 -7.22 -6.76
N TRP A 169 -3.84 -6.02 -7.02
CA TRP A 169 -2.99 -5.71 -8.15
C TRP A 169 -2.08 -4.52 -7.86
N VAL A 170 -0.97 -4.49 -8.58
CA VAL A 170 -0.13 -3.30 -8.76
C VAL A 170 0.13 -3.16 -10.25
N GLY A 171 0.01 -1.95 -10.76
CA GLY A 171 0.30 -1.64 -12.16
C GLY A 171 0.98 -0.30 -12.32
N TYR A 172 1.81 -0.17 -13.35
CA TYR A 172 2.44 1.08 -13.72
C TYR A 172 2.58 1.21 -15.23
N TYR A 173 2.65 2.45 -15.69
CA TYR A 173 2.91 2.82 -17.07
C TYR A 173 3.74 4.10 -17.11
N ASN A 174 4.94 4.01 -17.72
CA ASN A 174 5.83 5.14 -17.93
C ASN A 174 5.68 5.62 -19.37
N THR A 175 5.53 6.91 -19.57
CA THR A 175 5.35 7.49 -20.90
C THR A 175 5.84 8.94 -20.96
N ASP A 176 6.17 9.38 -22.17
CA ASP A 176 6.48 10.77 -22.44
C ASP A 176 5.26 11.46 -23.06
N ILE A 177 4.87 12.59 -22.46
CA ILE A 177 3.80 13.44 -22.96
C ILE A 177 4.38 14.84 -23.21
N ALA A 178 4.36 15.29 -24.44
CA ALA A 178 4.91 16.60 -24.86
C ALA A 178 6.36 16.83 -24.40
N GLY A 179 7.20 15.79 -24.42
CA GLY A 179 8.60 15.86 -24.02
C GLY A 179 8.83 15.87 -22.50
N GLN A 180 7.81 15.56 -21.72
CA GLN A 180 7.88 15.42 -20.28
C GLN A 180 7.59 13.97 -19.88
N ASN A 181 8.38 13.43 -18.97
CA ASN A 181 8.21 12.05 -18.52
C ASN A 181 7.17 11.95 -17.40
N PHE A 182 6.25 10.99 -17.54
CA PHE A 182 5.20 10.70 -16.56
C PHE A 182 5.21 9.22 -16.19
N THR A 183 4.92 8.96 -14.91
CA THR A 183 4.59 7.64 -14.40
C THR A 183 3.14 7.64 -13.93
N PHE A 184 2.31 6.82 -14.58
CA PHE A 184 0.98 6.48 -14.09
C PHE A 184 1.06 5.17 -13.34
N SER A 185 0.42 5.07 -12.19
CA SER A 185 0.38 3.80 -11.47
C SER A 185 -0.97 3.58 -10.79
N THR A 186 -1.25 2.33 -10.47
CA THR A 186 -2.44 1.93 -9.72
C THR A 186 -2.10 0.75 -8.83
N TRP A 187 -2.77 0.69 -7.70
CA TRP A 187 -2.81 -0.50 -6.89
C TRP A 187 -4.22 -0.67 -6.31
N GLY A 188 -4.57 -1.88 -5.97
CA GLY A 188 -5.83 -2.16 -5.32
C GLY A 188 -5.80 -3.49 -4.58
N GLU A 189 -6.63 -3.56 -3.53
CA GLU A 189 -6.84 -4.72 -2.69
C GLU A 189 -8.34 -4.87 -2.43
N TYR A 190 -8.92 -5.96 -2.90
CA TYR A 190 -10.31 -6.34 -2.68
C TYR A 190 -10.35 -7.51 -1.70
N GLU A 191 -10.89 -7.26 -0.52
CA GLU A 191 -11.13 -8.27 0.51
C GLU A 191 -12.53 -8.85 0.35
N PHE A 192 -12.68 -10.15 0.53
CA PHE A 192 -13.98 -10.84 0.42
C PHE A 192 -14.10 -11.97 1.44
N ALA A 193 -15.35 -12.31 1.79
CA ALA A 193 -15.66 -13.32 2.80
C ALA A 193 -14.93 -13.06 4.14
N ARG A 194 -14.96 -11.82 4.59
CA ARG A 194 -14.36 -11.40 5.85
C ARG A 194 -14.95 -12.14 7.04
N ASN A 195 -14.16 -12.29 8.08
CA ASN A 195 -14.64 -12.69 9.39
C ASN A 195 -15.74 -11.75 9.89
N ASP A 196 -16.80 -12.28 10.50
CA ASP A 196 -17.98 -11.52 10.91
C ASP A 196 -17.65 -10.37 11.88
N ASP A 197 -16.75 -10.58 12.85
CA ASP A 197 -16.34 -9.56 13.80
C ASP A 197 -15.57 -8.43 13.12
N TYR A 198 -14.71 -8.77 12.14
CA TYR A 198 -13.99 -7.78 11.35
C TYR A 198 -14.91 -7.05 10.36
N ALA A 199 -15.82 -7.77 9.73
CA ALA A 199 -16.85 -7.20 8.85
C ALA A 199 -17.71 -6.16 9.57
N ALA A 200 -18.09 -6.43 10.82
CA ALA A 200 -18.87 -5.50 11.64
C ALA A 200 -18.12 -4.19 11.93
N ILE A 201 -16.79 -4.25 12.09
CA ILE A 201 -15.96 -3.03 12.32
C ILE A 201 -15.73 -2.28 11.02
N GLN A 202 -15.51 -2.99 9.91
CA GLN A 202 -15.11 -2.40 8.63
C GLN A 202 -16.29 -1.99 7.72
N GLY A 203 -17.54 -2.26 8.16
CA GLY A 203 -18.76 -1.87 7.44
C GLY A 203 -19.21 -2.87 6.37
N GLY A 204 -18.77 -4.14 6.42
CA GLY A 204 -19.26 -5.19 5.51
C GLY A 204 -18.33 -6.39 5.36
N ASP A 205 -18.87 -7.45 4.76
CA ASP A 205 -18.18 -8.73 4.52
C ASP A 205 -17.17 -8.68 3.35
N TRP A 206 -17.09 -7.56 2.68
CA TRP A 206 -16.10 -7.24 1.65
C TRP A 206 -15.59 -5.81 1.79
N GLY A 207 -14.46 -5.52 1.19
CA GLY A 207 -13.92 -4.17 1.14
C GLY A 207 -12.95 -3.96 0.00
N LEU A 208 -12.79 -2.72 -0.39
CA LEU A 208 -11.87 -2.31 -1.45
C LEU A 208 -11.02 -1.16 -0.94
N ASN A 209 -9.73 -1.18 -1.25
CA ASN A 209 -8.81 -0.09 -1.02
C ASN A 209 -7.88 0.01 -2.23
N GLY A 210 -7.68 1.20 -2.75
CA GLY A 210 -6.84 1.35 -3.93
C GLY A 210 -6.48 2.79 -4.23
N SER A 211 -5.62 2.96 -5.23
CA SER A 211 -5.18 4.27 -5.69
C SER A 211 -4.92 4.28 -7.20
N ILE A 212 -5.13 5.44 -7.80
CA ILE A 212 -4.70 5.80 -9.15
C ILE A 212 -3.81 7.01 -9.02
N ASN A 213 -2.61 6.95 -9.60
CA ASN A 213 -1.55 7.91 -9.37
C ASN A 213 -1.02 8.46 -10.69
N ALA A 214 -0.67 9.74 -10.69
CA ALA A 214 0.02 10.39 -11.79
C ALA A 214 1.19 11.20 -11.23
N LEU A 215 2.41 10.81 -11.58
CA LEU A 215 3.65 11.48 -11.20
C LEU A 215 4.31 12.09 -12.44
N TRP A 216 4.66 13.35 -12.37
CA TRP A 216 5.51 14.03 -13.31
C TRP A 216 6.97 13.94 -12.85
N ASN A 217 7.82 13.28 -13.64
CA ASN A 217 9.24 13.12 -13.39
C ASN A 217 9.97 14.34 -13.96
N PHE A 218 9.90 15.48 -13.26
CA PHE A 218 10.37 16.77 -13.75
C PHE A 218 11.89 16.93 -13.67
N HIS A 219 12.56 16.08 -12.94
CA HIS A 219 14.01 16.00 -12.84
C HIS A 219 14.43 14.54 -12.75
N LYS A 220 15.69 14.25 -13.05
CA LYS A 220 16.27 12.89 -12.98
C LYS A 220 15.91 12.14 -11.70
N ASP A 221 16.02 12.83 -10.56
CA ASP A 221 15.85 12.23 -9.23
C ASP A 221 14.58 12.74 -8.52
N TRP A 222 13.76 13.58 -9.17
CA TRP A 222 12.60 14.18 -8.52
C TRP A 222 11.33 14.02 -9.34
N SER A 223 10.27 13.66 -8.62
CA SER A 223 8.92 13.57 -9.17
C SER A 223 7.95 14.34 -8.27
N ALA A 224 6.91 14.88 -8.87
CA ALA A 224 5.78 15.44 -8.14
C ALA A 224 4.48 14.98 -8.78
N GLY A 225 3.42 14.84 -8.01
CA GLY A 225 2.17 14.38 -8.59
C GLY A 225 1.00 14.33 -7.64
N VAL A 226 -0.06 13.73 -8.17
CA VAL A 226 -1.34 13.57 -7.49
C VAL A 226 -1.71 12.10 -7.48
N LEU A 227 -2.10 11.63 -6.29
CA LEU A 227 -2.61 10.30 -6.08
C LEU A 227 -4.07 10.43 -5.63
N TYR A 228 -4.94 9.69 -6.28
CA TYR A 228 -6.33 9.56 -5.90
C TYR A 228 -6.52 8.22 -5.21
N ARG A 229 -6.73 8.23 -3.89
CA ARG A 229 -6.99 7.04 -3.10
C ARG A 229 -8.47 6.91 -2.82
N TYR A 230 -8.99 5.69 -2.93
CA TYR A 230 -10.38 5.36 -2.67
C TYR A 230 -10.49 4.11 -1.81
N THR A 231 -11.53 4.07 -0.98
CA THR A 231 -11.86 2.92 -0.16
C THR A 231 -13.37 2.65 -0.17
N VAL A 232 -13.74 1.39 0.01
CA VAL A 232 -15.14 0.99 0.25
C VAL A 232 -15.13 -0.03 1.39
N ASN A 233 -15.96 0.19 2.40
CA ASN A 233 -16.04 -0.67 3.57
C ASN A 233 -14.66 -0.94 4.19
N LYS A 234 -13.87 0.09 4.40
CA LYS A 234 -12.51 0.08 4.99
C LYS A 234 -12.33 1.24 5.95
N LEU A 235 -11.24 1.20 6.72
CA LEU A 235 -10.88 2.25 7.68
C LEU A 235 -11.95 2.42 8.78
N ALA A 236 -12.62 1.32 9.16
CA ALA A 236 -13.74 1.27 10.09
C ALA A 236 -14.95 2.11 9.63
N ARG A 237 -15.22 2.11 8.33
CA ARG A 237 -16.33 2.85 7.70
C ARG A 237 -17.07 1.97 6.70
N GLU A 238 -18.38 2.07 6.73
CA GLU A 238 -19.27 1.55 5.69
C GLU A 238 -19.34 2.54 4.53
N GLY A 239 -19.40 2.01 3.31
CA GLY A 239 -19.55 2.80 2.09
C GLY A 239 -18.24 3.31 1.50
N TYR A 240 -18.38 4.27 0.62
CA TYR A 240 -17.29 4.83 -0.18
C TYR A 240 -16.67 6.05 0.51
N GLU A 241 -15.35 6.11 0.52
CA GLU A 241 -14.54 7.24 0.94
C GLU A 241 -13.37 7.43 0.00
N ASP A 242 -12.90 8.65 -0.15
CA ASP A 242 -11.76 8.95 -1.00
C ASP A 242 -10.96 10.16 -0.52
N LEU A 243 -9.76 10.32 -1.02
CA LEU A 243 -8.93 11.48 -0.77
C LEU A 243 -7.99 11.74 -1.93
N VAL A 244 -7.56 12.99 -2.04
CA VAL A 244 -6.48 13.40 -2.93
C VAL A 244 -5.19 13.53 -2.12
N ILE A 245 -4.10 13.02 -2.66
CA ILE A 245 -2.76 13.10 -2.06
C ILE A 245 -1.86 13.87 -3.02
N TYR A 246 -1.22 14.91 -2.52
CA TYR A 246 -0.18 15.64 -3.24
C TYR A 246 1.17 15.12 -2.79
N ARG A 247 1.97 14.63 -3.74
CA ARG A 247 3.27 13.99 -3.49
C ARG A 247 4.41 14.79 -4.07
N LEU A 248 5.48 14.96 -3.29
CA LEU A 248 6.83 15.28 -3.76
C LEU A 248 7.73 14.11 -3.42
N GLN A 249 8.48 13.61 -4.39
CA GLN A 249 9.26 12.37 -4.27
C GLN A 249 10.68 12.57 -4.78
N TYR A 250 11.64 12.05 -4.03
CA TYR A 250 13.03 11.89 -4.44
C TYR A 250 13.32 10.42 -4.74
N ASN A 251 13.83 10.15 -5.94
CA ASN A 251 14.15 8.81 -6.44
C ASN A 251 15.67 8.58 -6.35
N PHE A 252 16.10 7.39 -5.93
CA PHE A 252 17.52 7.03 -5.78
C PHE A 252 17.82 5.63 -6.29
#